data_f9e467e93a14dbcaa92ecf44564e9577
#
_entry.id   f9e467e93a14dbcaa92ecf44564e9577
#
_cell.length_a   1.000
_cell.length_b   1.000
_cell.length_c   1.000
_cell.angle_alpha   90.00
_cell.angle_beta   90.00
_cell.angle_gamma   90.00
#
_symmetry.space_group_name_H-M   'P 1'
#
loop_
_entity.id
_entity.type
_entity.pdbx_description
1 polymer ?
#
loop_
_entity_poly.entity_id
_entity_poly.type
_entity_poly.pdbx_seq_one_letter_code
_entity_poly.pdbx_strand_id
1 'polypeptide(L)'
;MNEEKMTLKESVRLTLRAWRFYWKNTPRFVLSTVLWALADAVSPYAVVWFSARLVAELSDARDPQALAVDVAWVLGVTALLTLVRSVLLHWKGVEREQLNWQLGHDCFMEKQMSMDYADEDSQQVYDLYNFIQQSESFCGGGNPNAVALLDSVSAAVFRILGGAVLSVGLFTARVPAGPLTVLNSPLCVPAVLVLILAVAWLSPVCASSAGISSPDIEEEGRWGNRLWAFLMGVCRDDKKALDVRMYDQFEFLKDHAAVSMPAFERARKGKFGILNATGNAASALLMGLAYLFVCLKAYGGAFGLSAVTQYVGAATNFFVGIGGLFTAVGDCRFNAPYLKTLYDYLDLPNKMYKGSLTTEKRSDRQYTVEFRDVSFRYPGSEQYALRHLSMTFKVGERLAVVGMNGSGKTTFIKLLCRLYDPTEGVILLNGIDIRKYRYDEYMDIFSVVFQDFKLFALPLGQNVATAQHYDVARAADCLQKAGFSDRLARMPKGLDTCLYKDLDEDGVTISGGEAQKIAIARALYKDAPFIVLDEPTAALDPVAEAEIYAKFNEIAGDKTAIYISHRLSSCKFCDEIAVFDHGEVVQQGTHEELLGEPDGKYYELWNAQAQYYTEESA
;
A
#
# COMPACT_ATOMS: atom_id res chain seq x y z
N MET A 1 8.37 -19.58 -3.03
CA MET A 1 7.58 -19.47 -4.27
C MET A 1 8.49 -19.89 -5.42
N ASN A 2 8.15 -20.95 -6.15
CA ASN A 2 8.85 -21.30 -7.38
C ASN A 2 8.61 -20.18 -8.38
N GLU A 3 9.64 -19.40 -8.70
CA GLU A 3 9.59 -18.37 -9.73
C GLU A 3 9.54 -19.04 -11.11
N GLU A 4 8.36 -19.37 -11.59
CA GLU A 4 8.17 -19.55 -13.03
C GLU A 4 8.55 -18.24 -13.71
N LYS A 5 9.60 -18.26 -14.52
CA LYS A 5 10.05 -17.11 -15.31
C LYS A 5 8.87 -16.61 -16.15
N MET A 6 8.33 -15.47 -15.77
CA MET A 6 7.20 -14.87 -16.48
C MET A 6 7.53 -14.65 -17.94
N THR A 7 6.57 -14.97 -18.80
CA THR A 7 6.73 -14.77 -20.25
C THR A 7 6.70 -13.28 -20.59
N LEU A 8 7.38 -12.87 -21.66
CA LEU A 8 7.33 -11.48 -22.13
C LEU A 8 5.88 -11.01 -22.37
N LYS A 9 5.03 -11.89 -22.87
CA LYS A 9 3.60 -11.58 -23.13
C LYS A 9 2.86 -11.22 -21.85
N GLU A 10 3.11 -11.93 -20.75
CA GLU A 10 2.52 -11.65 -19.44
C GLU A 10 3.04 -10.33 -18.86
N SER A 11 4.36 -10.09 -18.95
CA SER A 11 4.98 -8.85 -18.51
C SER A 11 4.38 -7.63 -19.20
N VAL A 12 4.25 -7.68 -20.50
CA VAL A 12 3.62 -6.61 -21.30
C VAL A 12 2.13 -6.47 -20.94
N ARG A 13 1.41 -7.56 -20.72
CA ARG A 13 -0.01 -7.51 -20.31
C ARG A 13 -0.19 -6.78 -18.99
N LEU A 14 0.66 -7.04 -17.99
CA LEU A 14 0.60 -6.38 -16.68
C LEU A 14 0.94 -4.89 -16.79
N THR A 15 1.98 -4.54 -17.54
CA THR A 15 2.34 -3.14 -17.80
C THR A 15 1.23 -2.39 -18.52
N LEU A 16 0.62 -3.00 -19.56
CA LEU A 16 -0.53 -2.40 -20.25
C LEU A 16 -1.76 -2.27 -19.35
N ARG A 17 -1.93 -3.17 -18.36
CA ARG A 17 -2.99 -3.04 -17.35
C ARG A 17 -2.76 -1.77 -16.49
N ALA A 18 -1.52 -1.53 -16.05
CA ALA A 18 -1.16 -0.31 -15.31
C ALA A 18 -1.43 0.94 -16.16
N TRP A 19 -0.99 0.96 -17.42
CA TRP A 19 -1.21 2.11 -18.30
C TRP A 19 -2.68 2.36 -18.63
N ARG A 20 -3.50 1.31 -18.76
CA ARG A 20 -4.97 1.45 -18.90
C ARG A 20 -5.59 2.05 -17.64
N PHE A 21 -5.12 1.66 -16.47
CA PHE A 21 -5.55 2.25 -15.21
C PHE A 21 -5.21 3.75 -15.16
N TYR A 22 -3.98 4.14 -15.53
CA TYR A 22 -3.58 5.56 -15.60
C TYR A 22 -4.41 6.35 -16.60
N TRP A 23 -4.67 5.78 -17.78
CA TRP A 23 -5.53 6.42 -18.78
C TRP A 23 -6.98 6.62 -18.29
N LYS A 24 -7.52 5.66 -17.55
CA LYS A 24 -8.89 5.73 -17.03
C LYS A 24 -9.03 6.76 -15.91
N ASN A 25 -8.09 6.80 -14.97
CA ASN A 25 -8.20 7.59 -13.74
C ASN A 25 -7.50 8.95 -13.85
N THR A 26 -6.35 9.02 -14.54
CA THR A 26 -5.53 10.23 -14.72
C THR A 26 -5.14 10.44 -16.18
N PRO A 27 -6.08 10.67 -17.11
CA PRO A 27 -5.76 10.83 -18.53
C PRO A 27 -4.83 12.03 -18.80
N ARG A 28 -4.89 13.08 -17.97
CA ARG A 28 -4.02 14.26 -18.08
C ARG A 28 -2.56 13.90 -17.83
N PHE A 29 -2.27 12.99 -16.90
CA PHE A 29 -0.92 12.48 -16.66
C PHE A 29 -0.34 11.81 -17.91
N VAL A 30 -1.09 10.88 -18.52
CA VAL A 30 -0.64 10.18 -19.74
C VAL A 30 -0.44 11.17 -20.88
N LEU A 31 -1.36 12.12 -21.07
CA LEU A 31 -1.24 13.14 -22.12
C LEU A 31 -0.02 14.05 -21.91
N SER A 32 0.20 14.55 -20.69
CA SER A 32 1.35 15.40 -20.36
C SER A 32 2.68 14.67 -20.55
N THR A 33 2.72 13.37 -20.19
CA THR A 33 3.88 12.50 -20.40
C THR A 33 4.21 12.33 -21.89
N VAL A 34 3.22 12.02 -22.72
CA VAL A 34 3.41 11.85 -24.17
C VAL A 34 3.83 13.16 -24.84
N LEU A 35 3.18 14.30 -24.48
CA LEU A 35 3.54 15.60 -25.04
C LEU A 35 4.93 16.05 -24.60
N TRP A 36 5.29 15.81 -23.36
CA TRP A 36 6.65 16.10 -22.88
C TRP A 36 7.69 15.24 -23.61
N ALA A 37 7.42 13.94 -23.80
CA ALA A 37 8.31 13.03 -24.54
C ALA A 37 8.48 13.45 -26.01
N LEU A 38 7.42 13.93 -26.64
CA LEU A 38 7.47 14.50 -27.98
C LEU A 38 8.37 15.75 -28.03
N ALA A 39 8.16 16.71 -27.10
CA ALA A 39 8.95 17.94 -27.03
C ALA A 39 10.44 17.64 -26.73
N ASP A 40 10.71 16.68 -25.83
CA ASP A 40 12.07 16.22 -25.51
C ASP A 40 12.75 15.57 -26.70
N ALA A 41 12.03 14.77 -27.49
CA ALA A 41 12.55 14.11 -28.67
C ALA A 41 12.79 15.09 -29.85
N VAL A 42 11.93 16.10 -30.03
CA VAL A 42 12.04 17.08 -31.12
C VAL A 42 13.20 18.05 -30.89
N SER A 43 13.48 18.44 -29.64
CA SER A 43 14.51 19.43 -29.30
C SER A 43 15.90 19.10 -29.87
N PRO A 44 16.48 17.87 -29.72
CA PRO A 44 17.76 17.52 -30.31
C PRO A 44 17.76 17.59 -31.83
N TYR A 45 16.67 17.22 -32.49
CA TYR A 45 16.59 17.27 -33.96
C TYR A 45 16.58 18.69 -34.50
N ALA A 46 15.89 19.60 -33.83
CA ALA A 46 15.93 21.04 -34.20
C ALA A 46 17.37 21.57 -34.11
N VAL A 47 18.07 21.27 -33.01
CA VAL A 47 19.48 21.70 -32.82
C VAL A 47 20.37 21.10 -33.92
N VAL A 48 20.22 19.80 -34.24
CA VAL A 48 20.98 19.12 -35.29
C VAL A 48 20.74 19.76 -36.67
N TRP A 49 19.48 20.05 -37.00
CA TRP A 49 19.12 20.66 -38.28
C TRP A 49 19.72 22.09 -38.45
N PHE A 50 19.59 22.93 -37.40
CA PHE A 50 20.15 24.28 -37.40
C PHE A 50 21.69 24.27 -37.41
N SER A 51 22.34 23.34 -36.67
CA SER A 51 23.78 23.18 -36.66
C SER A 51 24.30 22.79 -38.07
N ALA A 52 23.59 21.92 -38.78
CA ALA A 52 23.95 21.53 -40.15
C ALA A 52 23.85 22.74 -41.10
N ARG A 53 22.84 23.61 -40.94
CA ARG A 53 22.67 24.85 -41.71
C ARG A 53 23.78 25.87 -41.42
N LEU A 54 24.15 26.08 -40.17
CA LEU A 54 25.30 26.92 -39.81
C LEU A 54 26.61 26.41 -40.40
N VAL A 55 26.85 25.11 -40.39
CA VAL A 55 28.04 24.52 -41.01
C VAL A 55 28.02 24.70 -42.54
N ALA A 56 26.84 24.64 -43.18
CA ALA A 56 26.72 24.93 -44.61
C ALA A 56 27.12 26.34 -44.94
N GLU A 57 26.59 27.33 -44.23
CA GLU A 57 26.88 28.76 -44.43
C GLU A 57 28.36 29.07 -44.19
N LEU A 58 28.99 28.46 -43.19
CA LEU A 58 30.41 28.63 -42.88
C LEU A 58 31.32 27.99 -43.95
N SER A 59 30.90 26.92 -44.62
CA SER A 59 31.69 26.23 -45.62
C SER A 59 31.58 26.87 -47.01
N ASP A 60 30.44 27.45 -47.37
CA ASP A 60 30.15 27.94 -48.71
C ASP A 60 30.29 29.46 -48.84
N ALA A 61 29.33 30.24 -48.40
CA ALA A 61 29.23 31.67 -48.69
C ALA A 61 29.99 32.58 -47.71
N ARG A 62 30.12 32.20 -46.46
CA ARG A 62 30.72 32.97 -45.35
C ARG A 62 30.16 34.40 -45.20
N ASP A 63 28.88 34.59 -45.50
CA ASP A 63 28.20 35.87 -45.32
C ASP A 63 27.94 36.14 -43.85
N PRO A 64 28.53 37.20 -43.23
CA PRO A 64 28.34 37.53 -41.83
C PRO A 64 26.88 37.86 -41.47
N GLN A 65 26.11 38.43 -42.42
CA GLN A 65 24.71 38.79 -42.14
C GLN A 65 23.82 37.55 -42.13
N ALA A 66 23.98 36.62 -43.09
CA ALA A 66 23.26 35.36 -43.13
C ALA A 66 23.58 34.51 -41.89
N LEU A 67 24.85 34.44 -41.49
CA LEU A 67 25.30 33.74 -40.31
C LEU A 67 24.68 34.29 -39.03
N ALA A 68 24.63 35.63 -38.88
CA ALA A 68 24.02 36.28 -37.70
C ALA A 68 22.51 35.98 -37.60
N VAL A 69 21.80 35.97 -38.74
CA VAL A 69 20.38 35.60 -38.81
C VAL A 69 20.16 34.14 -38.42
N ASP A 70 20.99 33.22 -38.94
CA ASP A 70 20.88 31.81 -38.62
C ASP A 70 21.18 31.53 -37.11
N VAL A 71 22.18 32.20 -36.55
CA VAL A 71 22.46 32.15 -35.09
C VAL A 71 21.27 32.67 -34.28
N ALA A 72 20.66 33.80 -34.69
CA ALA A 72 19.48 34.33 -34.01
C ALA A 72 18.30 33.33 -34.06
N TRP A 73 18.07 32.66 -35.20
CA TRP A 73 17.06 31.60 -35.32
C TRP A 73 17.37 30.41 -34.41
N VAL A 74 18.61 29.91 -34.38
CA VAL A 74 19.02 28.83 -33.48
C VAL A 74 18.69 29.17 -32.03
N LEU A 75 19.12 30.35 -31.58
CA LEU A 75 18.89 30.81 -30.21
C LEU A 75 17.39 30.96 -29.91
N GLY A 76 16.64 31.57 -30.82
CA GLY A 76 15.19 31.79 -30.64
C GLY A 76 14.40 30.47 -30.55
N VAL A 77 14.66 29.57 -31.51
CA VAL A 77 13.96 28.27 -31.53
C VAL A 77 14.39 27.37 -30.37
N THR A 78 15.67 27.35 -30.01
CA THR A 78 16.16 26.58 -28.87
C THR A 78 15.56 27.09 -27.56
N ALA A 79 15.51 28.45 -27.40
CA ALA A 79 14.88 29.05 -26.23
C ALA A 79 13.37 28.72 -26.14
N LEU A 80 12.64 28.78 -27.26
CA LEU A 80 11.24 28.44 -27.35
C LEU A 80 10.99 26.97 -27.00
N LEU A 81 11.75 26.04 -27.60
CA LEU A 81 11.64 24.61 -27.34
C LEU A 81 11.98 24.28 -25.91
N THR A 82 12.99 24.92 -25.31
CA THR A 82 13.35 24.77 -23.91
C THR A 82 12.22 25.27 -23.00
N LEU A 83 11.61 26.39 -23.31
CA LEU A 83 10.45 26.90 -22.58
C LEU A 83 9.29 25.93 -22.63
N VAL A 84 8.89 25.48 -23.82
CA VAL A 84 7.80 24.51 -24.01
C VAL A 84 8.08 23.23 -23.25
N ARG A 85 9.30 22.69 -23.36
CA ARG A 85 9.72 21.49 -22.63
C ARG A 85 9.62 21.66 -21.11
N SER A 86 10.05 22.82 -20.59
CA SER A 86 10.00 23.13 -19.16
C SER A 86 8.56 23.25 -18.64
N VAL A 87 7.68 23.90 -19.40
CA VAL A 87 6.25 24.00 -19.07
C VAL A 87 5.59 22.62 -19.05
N LEU A 88 5.86 21.80 -20.07
CA LEU A 88 5.33 20.44 -20.14
C LEU A 88 5.89 19.53 -19.03
N LEU A 89 7.16 19.70 -18.66
CA LEU A 89 7.77 18.99 -17.55
C LEU A 89 7.11 19.35 -16.22
N HIS A 90 6.85 20.64 -15.99
CA HIS A 90 6.15 21.08 -14.80
C HIS A 90 4.73 20.52 -14.74
N TRP A 91 3.97 20.62 -15.84
CA TRP A 91 2.62 20.05 -15.92
C TRP A 91 2.63 18.54 -15.64
N LYS A 92 3.53 17.79 -16.29
CA LYS A 92 3.72 16.36 -16.04
C LYS A 92 4.03 16.08 -14.55
N GLY A 93 4.86 16.91 -13.91
CA GLY A 93 5.18 16.80 -12.48
C GLY A 93 3.95 16.90 -11.59
N VAL A 94 3.11 17.89 -11.82
CA VAL A 94 1.86 18.10 -11.08
C VAL A 94 0.90 16.91 -11.26
N GLU A 95 0.70 16.46 -12.49
CA GLU A 95 -0.20 15.34 -12.78
C GLU A 95 0.35 14.00 -12.23
N ARG A 96 1.68 13.87 -12.15
CA ARG A 96 2.34 12.69 -11.52
C ARG A 96 2.08 12.64 -10.02
N GLU A 97 2.13 13.79 -9.33
CA GLU A 97 1.78 13.85 -7.92
C GLU A 97 0.31 13.47 -7.69
N GLN A 98 -0.60 13.95 -8.54
CA GLN A 98 -2.00 13.55 -8.48
C GLN A 98 -2.19 12.03 -8.69
N LEU A 99 -1.44 11.42 -9.64
CA LEU A 99 -1.44 9.98 -9.83
C LEU A 99 -0.94 9.23 -8.59
N ASN A 100 0.17 9.71 -7.97
CA ASN A 100 0.72 9.11 -6.75
C ASN A 100 -0.30 9.14 -5.60
N TRP A 101 -1.03 10.25 -5.45
CA TRP A 101 -2.11 10.35 -4.47
C TRP A 101 -3.22 9.32 -4.74
N GLN A 102 -3.70 9.24 -5.97
CA GLN A 102 -4.75 8.28 -6.33
C GLN A 102 -4.32 6.82 -6.16
N LEU A 103 -3.09 6.48 -6.54
CA LEU A 103 -2.57 5.12 -6.37
C LEU A 103 -2.31 4.79 -4.90
N GLY A 104 -1.63 5.68 -4.16
CA GLY A 104 -1.23 5.45 -2.78
C GLY A 104 -2.39 5.51 -1.79
N HIS A 105 -3.31 6.46 -1.97
CA HIS A 105 -4.42 6.68 -1.04
C HIS A 105 -5.71 5.99 -1.49
N ASP A 106 -6.23 6.37 -2.66
CA ASP A 106 -7.58 5.93 -3.02
C ASP A 106 -7.64 4.41 -3.26
N CYS A 107 -6.74 3.86 -4.10
CA CYS A 107 -6.83 2.44 -4.45
C CYS A 107 -6.47 1.49 -3.30
N PHE A 108 -5.39 1.79 -2.56
CA PHE A 108 -4.98 0.91 -1.45
C PHE A 108 -5.92 1.06 -0.25
N MET A 109 -6.28 2.29 0.12
CA MET A 109 -7.18 2.56 1.24
C MET A 109 -8.58 2.01 0.97
N GLU A 110 -9.13 2.23 -0.25
CA GLU A 110 -10.41 1.66 -0.64
C GLU A 110 -10.38 0.14 -0.61
N LYS A 111 -9.29 -0.48 -1.11
CA LYS A 111 -9.13 -1.93 -1.07
C LYS A 111 -9.09 -2.45 0.36
N GLN A 112 -8.26 -1.86 1.23
CA GLN A 112 -8.11 -2.28 2.61
C GLN A 112 -9.41 -2.13 3.40
N MET A 113 -10.14 -1.02 3.21
CA MET A 113 -11.43 -0.79 3.88
C MET A 113 -12.58 -1.64 3.34
N SER A 114 -12.46 -2.17 2.11
CA SER A 114 -13.53 -2.95 1.47
C SER A 114 -13.32 -4.46 1.53
N MET A 115 -12.14 -4.94 1.95
CA MET A 115 -11.87 -6.38 2.05
C MET A 115 -12.56 -7.00 3.26
N ASP A 116 -12.75 -8.31 3.22
CA ASP A 116 -13.28 -9.07 4.36
C ASP A 116 -12.28 -9.03 5.52
N TYR A 117 -12.78 -8.88 6.75
CA TYR A 117 -11.91 -8.79 7.94
C TYR A 117 -10.99 -10.02 8.10
N ALA A 118 -11.45 -11.20 7.70
CA ALA A 118 -10.65 -12.41 7.72
C ALA A 118 -9.41 -12.36 6.80
N ASP A 119 -9.50 -11.63 5.69
CA ASP A 119 -8.37 -11.40 4.79
C ASP A 119 -7.45 -10.30 5.35
N GLU A 120 -8.01 -9.24 5.96
CA GLU A 120 -7.24 -8.16 6.62
C GLU A 120 -6.41 -8.67 7.81
N ASP A 121 -6.96 -9.57 8.62
CA ASP A 121 -6.28 -10.24 9.76
C ASP A 121 -5.28 -11.33 9.31
N SER A 122 -5.19 -11.60 8.00
CA SER A 122 -4.36 -12.65 7.43
C SER A 122 -2.90 -12.24 7.28
N GLN A 123 -1.98 -13.06 7.81
CA GLN A 123 -0.54 -12.86 7.62
C GLN A 123 -0.14 -12.82 6.13
N GLN A 124 -0.82 -13.58 5.27
CA GLN A 124 -0.52 -13.60 3.84
C GLN A 124 -0.81 -12.26 3.18
N VAL A 125 -1.93 -11.63 3.51
CA VAL A 125 -2.32 -10.32 2.97
C VAL A 125 -1.41 -9.23 3.52
N TYR A 126 -1.07 -9.30 4.82
CA TYR A 126 -0.09 -8.42 5.43
C TYR A 126 1.29 -8.50 4.75
N ASP A 127 1.76 -9.71 4.45
CA ASP A 127 3.03 -9.93 3.76
C ASP A 127 3.00 -9.41 2.31
N LEU A 128 1.88 -9.57 1.58
CA LEU A 128 1.69 -9.00 0.25
C LEU A 128 1.75 -7.47 0.28
N TYR A 129 1.02 -6.85 1.20
CA TYR A 129 1.01 -5.40 1.35
C TYR A 129 2.40 -4.84 1.67
N ASN A 130 3.09 -5.43 2.65
CA ASN A 130 4.46 -5.04 2.99
C ASN A 130 5.43 -5.22 1.83
N PHE A 131 5.30 -6.30 1.05
CA PHE A 131 6.13 -6.51 -0.12
C PHE A 131 5.92 -5.41 -1.18
N ILE A 132 4.66 -5.00 -1.42
CA ILE A 132 4.34 -3.92 -2.34
C ILE A 132 4.98 -2.61 -1.85
N GLN A 133 4.77 -2.24 -0.60
CA GLN A 133 5.32 -1.00 -0.02
C GLN A 133 6.85 -0.98 -0.09
N GLN A 134 7.51 -2.09 0.22
CA GLN A 134 8.96 -2.20 0.15
C GLN A 134 9.48 -2.12 -1.28
N SER A 135 8.82 -2.82 -2.22
CA SER A 135 9.25 -2.80 -3.63
C SER A 135 9.10 -1.42 -4.26
N GLU A 136 8.03 -0.70 -3.98
CA GLU A 136 7.84 0.66 -4.49
C GLU A 136 8.82 1.67 -3.87
N SER A 137 9.09 1.57 -2.56
CA SER A 137 9.93 2.53 -1.84
C SER A 137 11.44 2.33 -2.05
N PHE A 138 11.91 1.08 -2.11
CA PHE A 138 13.34 0.77 -2.12
C PHE A 138 13.85 0.23 -3.46
N CYS A 139 13.06 -0.58 -4.15
CA CYS A 139 13.49 -1.21 -5.41
C CYS A 139 13.02 -0.43 -6.64
N GLY A 140 12.13 0.54 -6.47
CA GLY A 140 11.51 1.27 -7.57
C GLY A 140 10.64 0.36 -8.48
N GLY A 141 10.27 -0.84 -8.00
CA GLY A 141 9.37 -1.76 -8.69
C GLY A 141 7.90 -1.35 -8.58
N GLY A 142 7.01 -2.09 -9.23
CA GLY A 142 5.58 -1.80 -9.18
C GLY A 142 5.17 -0.57 -10.00
N ASN A 143 4.32 0.28 -9.42
CA ASN A 143 3.82 1.48 -10.09
C ASN A 143 4.89 2.50 -10.47
N PRO A 144 5.90 2.83 -9.62
CA PRO A 144 6.95 3.78 -10.00
C PRO A 144 7.68 3.37 -11.29
N ASN A 145 7.99 2.10 -11.44
CA ASN A 145 8.63 1.59 -12.65
C ASN A 145 7.67 1.59 -13.86
N ALA A 146 6.40 1.25 -13.67
CA ALA A 146 5.41 1.31 -14.74
C ALA A 146 5.20 2.73 -15.29
N VAL A 147 5.29 3.76 -14.43
CA VAL A 147 5.32 5.18 -14.79
C VAL A 147 6.58 5.52 -15.58
N ALA A 148 7.76 5.09 -15.10
CA ALA A 148 9.03 5.31 -15.78
C ALA A 148 9.09 4.63 -17.17
N LEU A 149 8.49 3.44 -17.29
CA LEU A 149 8.33 2.73 -18.55
C LEU A 149 7.47 3.51 -19.57
N LEU A 150 6.39 4.15 -19.12
CA LEU A 150 5.57 5.00 -20.00
C LEU A 150 6.38 6.17 -20.56
N ASP A 151 7.20 6.81 -19.73
CA ASP A 151 8.13 7.87 -20.13
C ASP A 151 9.14 7.37 -21.17
N SER A 152 9.83 6.28 -20.84
CA SER A 152 10.91 5.71 -21.64
C SER A 152 10.42 5.23 -23.01
N VAL A 153 9.29 4.53 -23.06
CA VAL A 153 8.69 4.04 -24.29
C VAL A 153 8.22 5.20 -25.18
N SER A 154 7.54 6.20 -24.58
CA SER A 154 7.08 7.37 -25.33
C SER A 154 8.24 8.15 -25.95
N ALA A 155 9.30 8.40 -25.17
CA ALA A 155 10.50 9.08 -25.66
C ALA A 155 11.22 8.26 -26.76
N ALA A 156 11.36 6.94 -26.57
CA ALA A 156 12.00 6.06 -27.53
C ALA A 156 11.26 6.03 -28.88
N VAL A 157 9.93 5.96 -28.85
CA VAL A 157 9.11 5.96 -30.08
C VAL A 157 9.32 7.27 -30.87
N PHE A 158 9.25 8.42 -30.21
CA PHE A 158 9.45 9.71 -30.91
C PHE A 158 10.89 9.90 -31.40
N ARG A 159 11.90 9.42 -30.66
CA ARG A 159 13.30 9.44 -31.12
C ARG A 159 13.51 8.56 -32.33
N ILE A 160 12.91 7.37 -32.38
CA ILE A 160 12.99 6.47 -33.56
C ILE A 160 12.32 7.13 -34.75
N LEU A 161 11.12 7.68 -34.61
CA LEU A 161 10.40 8.32 -35.70
C LEU A 161 11.18 9.52 -36.28
N GLY A 162 11.65 10.43 -35.41
CA GLY A 162 12.42 11.59 -35.82
C GLY A 162 13.77 11.21 -36.48
N GLY A 163 14.48 10.26 -35.85
CA GLY A 163 15.75 9.74 -36.42
C GLY A 163 15.58 9.06 -37.75
N ALA A 164 14.51 8.25 -37.93
CA ALA A 164 14.20 7.62 -39.20
C ALA A 164 13.94 8.65 -40.29
N VAL A 165 13.09 9.64 -40.05
CA VAL A 165 12.76 10.69 -41.04
C VAL A 165 14.02 11.44 -41.49
N LEU A 166 14.86 11.88 -40.53
CA LEU A 166 16.08 12.64 -40.86
C LEU A 166 17.20 11.76 -41.48
N SER A 167 17.19 10.46 -41.26
CA SER A 167 18.20 9.54 -41.79
C SER A 167 17.86 8.99 -43.18
N VAL A 168 16.67 9.23 -43.73
CA VAL A 168 16.29 8.75 -45.10
C VAL A 168 17.32 9.18 -46.13
N GLY A 169 17.76 10.45 -46.12
CA GLY A 169 18.76 10.99 -47.02
C GLY A 169 20.12 10.28 -46.92
N LEU A 170 20.53 9.84 -45.75
CA LEU A 170 21.76 9.06 -45.54
C LEU A 170 21.75 7.74 -46.34
N PHE A 171 20.62 7.04 -46.33
CA PHE A 171 20.51 5.73 -46.98
C PHE A 171 20.23 5.83 -48.49
N THR A 172 19.65 6.94 -48.97
CA THR A 172 19.33 7.18 -50.37
C THR A 172 20.46 7.84 -51.15
N ALA A 173 21.32 8.64 -50.48
CA ALA A 173 22.46 9.29 -51.10
C ALA A 173 23.46 8.27 -51.68
N ARG A 174 23.91 8.49 -52.92
CA ARG A 174 24.85 7.60 -53.65
C ARG A 174 26.22 8.24 -53.77
N VAL A 175 27.24 7.44 -53.54
CA VAL A 175 28.65 7.80 -53.84
C VAL A 175 28.84 7.81 -55.34
N PRO A 176 29.29 8.95 -55.98
CA PRO A 176 29.26 9.08 -57.41
C PRO A 176 30.23 8.15 -58.16
N ALA A 177 31.50 8.13 -57.82
CA ALA A 177 32.50 7.25 -58.45
C ALA A 177 33.70 7.06 -57.51
N GLY A 178 34.32 5.86 -57.53
CA GLY A 178 35.52 5.59 -56.75
C GLY A 178 35.50 4.25 -56.01
N PRO A 179 36.52 3.95 -55.19
CA PRO A 179 36.60 2.68 -54.45
C PRO A 179 35.51 2.50 -53.40
N LEU A 180 34.85 3.59 -52.98
CA LEU A 180 33.77 3.56 -51.99
C LEU A 180 32.37 3.36 -52.58
N THR A 181 32.24 3.11 -53.90
CA THR A 181 30.95 2.76 -54.53
C THR A 181 30.36 1.46 -53.97
N VAL A 182 31.15 0.62 -53.31
CA VAL A 182 30.67 -0.54 -52.53
C VAL A 182 29.61 -0.16 -51.50
N LEU A 183 29.67 1.07 -50.97
CA LEU A 183 28.65 1.60 -50.01
C LEU A 183 27.28 1.84 -50.65
N ASN A 184 27.20 1.83 -51.98
CA ASN A 184 25.94 1.91 -52.73
C ASN A 184 25.27 0.54 -52.92
N SER A 185 25.93 -0.54 -52.52
CA SER A 185 25.35 -1.89 -52.61
C SER A 185 24.03 -1.95 -51.83
N PRO A 186 22.98 -2.54 -52.43
CA PRO A 186 21.71 -2.70 -51.73
C PRO A 186 21.81 -3.58 -50.47
N LEU A 187 22.92 -4.30 -50.30
CA LEU A 187 23.21 -5.12 -49.12
C LEU A 187 23.81 -4.31 -47.96
N CYS A 188 24.43 -3.15 -48.23
CA CYS A 188 25.05 -2.33 -47.16
C CYS A 188 24.02 -1.78 -46.15
N VAL A 189 22.88 -1.32 -46.65
CA VAL A 189 21.82 -0.76 -45.77
C VAL A 189 21.26 -1.82 -44.81
N PRO A 190 20.80 -3.00 -45.27
CA PRO A 190 20.36 -4.05 -44.37
C PRO A 190 21.48 -4.59 -43.49
N ALA A 191 22.72 -4.67 -43.94
CA ALA A 191 23.85 -5.10 -43.10
C ALA A 191 24.11 -4.14 -41.94
N VAL A 192 24.09 -2.83 -42.18
CA VAL A 192 24.21 -1.80 -41.16
C VAL A 192 23.01 -1.86 -40.17
N LEU A 193 21.78 -2.02 -40.68
CA LEU A 193 20.59 -2.16 -39.86
C LEU A 193 20.63 -3.41 -38.96
N VAL A 194 21.06 -4.56 -39.52
CA VAL A 194 21.21 -5.80 -38.72
C VAL A 194 22.27 -5.63 -37.63
N LEU A 195 23.41 -4.99 -37.95
CA LEU A 195 24.45 -4.71 -36.98
C LEU A 195 23.93 -3.79 -35.86
N ILE A 196 23.18 -2.75 -36.21
CA ILE A 196 22.52 -1.83 -35.27
C ILE A 196 21.58 -2.60 -34.35
N LEU A 197 20.69 -3.41 -34.93
CA LEU A 197 19.73 -4.19 -34.17
C LEU A 197 20.42 -5.22 -33.26
N ALA A 198 21.48 -5.85 -33.73
CA ALA A 198 22.24 -6.82 -32.93
C ALA A 198 22.90 -6.17 -31.71
N VAL A 199 23.55 -5.02 -31.89
CA VAL A 199 24.19 -4.30 -30.78
C VAL A 199 23.16 -3.62 -29.86
N ALA A 200 22.11 -3.05 -30.43
CA ALA A 200 20.99 -2.47 -29.65
C ALA A 200 20.27 -3.53 -28.82
N TRP A 201 20.24 -4.79 -29.29
CA TRP A 201 19.72 -5.92 -28.51
C TRP A 201 20.72 -6.40 -27.45
N LEU A 202 22.03 -6.44 -27.77
CA LEU A 202 23.08 -6.96 -26.90
C LEU A 202 23.22 -6.10 -25.64
N SER A 203 23.21 -4.77 -25.74
CA SER A 203 23.41 -3.85 -24.63
C SER A 203 22.36 -4.02 -23.52
N PRO A 204 21.04 -3.97 -23.78
CA PRO A 204 20.02 -4.22 -22.77
C PRO A 204 20.01 -5.65 -22.24
N VAL A 205 20.35 -6.66 -23.08
CA VAL A 205 20.48 -8.05 -22.62
C VAL A 205 21.61 -8.18 -21.61
N CYS A 206 22.76 -7.54 -21.85
CA CYS A 206 23.85 -7.48 -20.88
C CYS A 206 23.42 -6.74 -19.60
N ALA A 207 22.74 -5.60 -19.73
CA ALA A 207 22.25 -4.82 -18.59
C ALA A 207 21.17 -5.58 -17.80
N SER A 208 20.20 -6.21 -18.47
CA SER A 208 19.16 -6.99 -17.81
C SER A 208 19.71 -8.28 -17.18
N SER A 209 20.71 -8.92 -17.81
CA SER A 209 21.40 -10.07 -17.21
C SER A 209 22.25 -9.68 -16.02
N ALA A 210 22.75 -8.44 -15.99
CA ALA A 210 23.42 -7.86 -14.84
C ALA A 210 22.44 -7.50 -13.72
N GLY A 211 21.23 -7.04 -14.08
CA GLY A 211 20.16 -6.65 -13.13
C GLY A 211 19.28 -7.81 -12.67
N ILE A 212 19.36 -9.00 -13.28
CA ILE A 212 18.68 -10.19 -12.75
C ILE A 212 19.39 -10.59 -11.47
N SER A 213 18.76 -10.23 -10.34
CA SER A 213 19.18 -10.65 -9.02
C SER A 213 19.19 -12.18 -8.98
N SER A 214 20.27 -12.75 -8.48
CA SER A 214 20.17 -14.13 -8.04
C SER A 214 19.17 -14.21 -6.90
N PRO A 215 18.45 -15.33 -6.72
CA PRO A 215 17.52 -15.50 -5.59
C PRO A 215 18.14 -15.12 -4.25
N ASP A 216 19.43 -15.39 -4.07
CA ASP A 216 20.20 -15.04 -2.88
C ASP A 216 20.29 -13.52 -2.65
N ILE A 217 20.48 -12.72 -3.70
CA ILE A 217 20.54 -11.25 -3.61
C ILE A 217 19.18 -10.67 -3.26
N GLU A 218 18.12 -11.22 -3.84
CA GLU A 218 16.74 -10.78 -3.52
C GLU A 218 16.35 -11.14 -2.10
N GLU A 219 16.75 -12.31 -1.63
CA GLU A 219 16.49 -12.75 -0.25
C GLU A 219 17.26 -11.89 0.75
N GLU A 220 18.55 -11.64 0.52
CA GLU A 220 19.35 -10.73 1.33
C GLU A 220 18.76 -9.31 1.34
N GLY A 221 18.34 -8.80 0.18
CA GLY A 221 17.73 -7.49 0.05
C GLY A 221 16.40 -7.39 0.79
N ARG A 222 15.54 -8.40 0.67
CA ARG A 222 14.26 -8.48 1.39
C ARG A 222 14.46 -8.53 2.91
N TRP A 223 15.40 -9.33 3.37
CA TRP A 223 15.72 -9.41 4.79
C TRP A 223 16.31 -8.11 5.32
N GLY A 224 17.29 -7.53 4.61
CA GLY A 224 17.90 -6.24 4.97
C GLY A 224 16.88 -5.10 5.05
N ASN A 225 15.95 -5.01 4.09
CA ASN A 225 14.90 -4.00 4.10
C ASN A 225 13.93 -4.18 5.27
N ARG A 226 13.53 -5.44 5.58
CA ARG A 226 12.68 -5.72 6.76
C ARG A 226 13.38 -5.34 8.06
N LEU A 227 14.65 -5.70 8.19
CA LEU A 227 15.45 -5.35 9.38
C LEU A 227 15.60 -3.85 9.52
N TRP A 228 15.86 -3.13 8.41
CA TRP A 228 15.95 -1.67 8.42
C TRP A 228 14.63 -1.02 8.83
N ALA A 229 13.51 -1.47 8.26
CA ALA A 229 12.18 -0.98 8.61
C ALA A 229 11.84 -1.23 10.10
N PHE A 230 12.20 -2.41 10.62
CA PHE A 230 12.05 -2.76 12.04
C PHE A 230 12.89 -1.80 12.93
N LEU A 231 14.17 -1.60 12.63
CA LEU A 231 15.04 -0.73 13.41
C LEU A 231 14.58 0.73 13.38
N MET A 232 14.12 1.21 12.21
CA MET A 232 13.52 2.55 12.08
C MET A 232 12.22 2.65 12.88
N GLY A 233 11.42 1.59 12.91
CA GLY A 233 10.21 1.49 13.74
C GLY A 233 10.55 1.59 15.24
N VAL A 234 11.59 0.89 15.69
CA VAL A 234 12.06 0.98 17.09
C VAL A 234 12.50 2.40 17.44
N CYS A 235 13.24 3.07 16.54
CA CYS A 235 13.72 4.43 16.76
C CYS A 235 12.61 5.49 16.83
N ARG A 236 11.47 5.23 16.19
CA ARG A 236 10.33 6.17 16.12
C ARG A 236 9.25 5.92 17.17
N ASP A 237 9.28 4.79 17.85
CA ASP A 237 8.27 4.39 18.83
C ASP A 237 8.70 4.81 20.24
N ASP A 238 8.07 5.85 20.78
CA ASP A 238 8.36 6.37 22.12
C ASP A 238 8.18 5.33 23.23
N LYS A 239 7.26 4.38 23.05
CA LYS A 239 7.04 3.30 24.04
C LYS A 239 8.22 2.35 24.08
N LYS A 240 8.80 2.01 22.94
CA LYS A 240 10.01 1.16 22.86
C LYS A 240 11.24 1.88 23.35
N ALA A 241 11.28 3.21 23.25
CA ALA A 241 12.42 4.02 23.67
C ALA A 241 12.75 3.87 25.18
N LEU A 242 11.75 3.57 26.01
CA LEU A 242 11.95 3.30 27.45
C LEU A 242 12.73 1.99 27.65
N ASP A 243 12.27 0.91 27.02
CA ASP A 243 12.92 -0.41 27.17
C ASP A 243 14.33 -0.42 26.58
N VAL A 244 14.53 0.22 25.41
CA VAL A 244 15.86 0.36 24.79
C VAL A 244 16.85 1.02 25.74
N ARG A 245 16.42 2.04 26.52
CA ARG A 245 17.28 2.73 27.51
C ARG A 245 17.46 1.93 28.80
N MET A 246 16.38 1.35 29.32
CA MET A 246 16.41 0.62 30.60
C MET A 246 17.27 -0.65 30.52
N TYR A 247 17.27 -1.31 29.37
CA TYR A 247 18.00 -2.57 29.14
C TYR A 247 19.28 -2.38 28.32
N ASP A 248 19.71 -1.13 28.07
CA ASP A 248 20.90 -0.78 27.26
C ASP A 248 20.99 -1.53 25.94
N GLN A 249 19.87 -1.56 25.20
CA GLN A 249 19.74 -2.35 23.98
C GLN A 249 20.37 -1.69 22.75
N PHE A 250 21.02 -0.52 22.92
CA PHE A 250 21.55 0.24 21.78
C PHE A 250 22.64 -0.50 21.01
N GLU A 251 23.65 -1.07 21.71
CA GLU A 251 24.70 -1.82 21.03
C GLU A 251 24.18 -3.11 20.40
N PHE A 252 23.27 -3.80 21.06
CA PHE A 252 22.58 -4.96 20.50
C PHE A 252 21.84 -4.62 19.19
N LEU A 253 21.09 -3.52 19.14
CA LEU A 253 20.39 -3.08 17.93
C LEU A 253 21.37 -2.63 16.84
N LYS A 254 22.47 -1.97 17.21
CA LYS A 254 23.52 -1.52 16.30
C LYS A 254 24.25 -2.70 15.65
N ASP A 255 24.56 -3.74 16.40
CA ASP A 255 25.19 -4.96 15.87
C ASP A 255 24.28 -5.65 14.85
N HIS A 256 22.95 -5.66 15.09
CA HIS A 256 21.96 -6.15 14.14
C HIS A 256 21.78 -5.24 12.93
N ALA A 257 22.01 -3.92 13.07
CA ALA A 257 21.97 -2.97 11.97
C ALA A 257 23.16 -3.11 11.01
N ALA A 258 24.27 -3.72 11.45
CA ALA A 258 25.44 -4.00 10.62
C ALA A 258 25.14 -5.16 9.64
N VAL A 259 24.21 -4.94 8.70
CA VAL A 259 23.79 -5.95 7.72
C VAL A 259 24.92 -6.17 6.72
N SER A 260 25.52 -7.35 6.75
CA SER A 260 26.37 -7.82 5.66
C SER A 260 25.51 -8.41 4.54
N MET A 261 25.70 -7.91 3.32
CA MET A 261 25.04 -8.41 2.10
C MET A 261 26.09 -9.07 1.19
N PRO A 262 26.61 -10.25 1.54
CA PRO A 262 27.73 -10.86 0.84
C PRO A 262 27.38 -11.29 -0.59
N ALA A 263 26.12 -11.66 -0.88
CA ALA A 263 25.70 -12.00 -2.24
C ALA A 263 25.66 -10.73 -3.11
N PHE A 264 25.12 -9.63 -2.60
CA PHE A 264 25.12 -8.34 -3.28
C PHE A 264 26.53 -7.81 -3.55
N GLU A 265 27.43 -7.89 -2.55
CA GLU A 265 28.83 -7.48 -2.74
C GLU A 265 29.57 -8.34 -3.76
N ARG A 266 29.38 -9.66 -3.75
CA ARG A 266 29.95 -10.57 -4.75
C ARG A 266 29.44 -10.25 -6.15
N ALA A 267 28.13 -10.00 -6.29
CA ALA A 267 27.54 -9.65 -7.58
C ALA A 267 28.10 -8.32 -8.09
N ARG A 268 28.19 -7.29 -7.24
CA ARG A 268 28.71 -5.96 -7.61
C ARG A 268 30.17 -5.99 -8.06
N LYS A 269 31.01 -6.77 -7.39
CA LYS A 269 32.45 -6.91 -7.71
C LYS A 269 32.74 -7.86 -8.86
N GLY A 270 31.75 -8.67 -9.30
CA GLY A 270 31.91 -9.72 -10.28
C GLY A 270 31.23 -9.46 -11.62
N LYS A 271 30.37 -10.40 -12.03
CA LYS A 271 29.71 -10.44 -13.34
C LYS A 271 28.86 -9.20 -13.65
N PHE A 272 28.25 -8.60 -12.63
CA PHE A 272 27.38 -7.44 -12.79
C PHE A 272 28.13 -6.24 -13.42
N GLY A 273 29.27 -5.85 -12.85
CA GLY A 273 30.07 -4.75 -13.38
C GLY A 273 30.59 -5.01 -14.79
N ILE A 274 31.05 -6.24 -15.06
CA ILE A 274 31.57 -6.65 -16.38
C ILE A 274 30.45 -6.61 -17.43
N LEU A 275 29.28 -7.20 -17.15
CA LEU A 275 28.15 -7.21 -18.08
C LEU A 275 27.66 -5.80 -18.39
N ASN A 276 27.58 -4.94 -17.39
CA ASN A 276 27.19 -3.55 -17.60
C ASN A 276 28.24 -2.77 -18.41
N ALA A 277 29.52 -2.97 -18.12
CA ALA A 277 30.60 -2.37 -18.88
C ALA A 277 30.62 -2.86 -20.35
N THR A 278 30.39 -4.16 -20.58
CA THR A 278 30.31 -4.70 -21.95
C THR A 278 29.11 -4.16 -22.74
N GLY A 279 27.94 -4.00 -22.09
CA GLY A 279 26.77 -3.37 -22.70
C GLY A 279 27.03 -1.91 -23.12
N ASN A 280 27.64 -1.13 -22.24
CA ASN A 280 28.00 0.25 -22.52
C ASN A 280 29.10 0.36 -23.62
N ALA A 281 30.10 -0.50 -23.60
CA ALA A 281 31.12 -0.55 -24.62
C ALA A 281 30.55 -0.91 -25.99
N ALA A 282 29.62 -1.88 -26.07
CA ALA A 282 28.91 -2.23 -27.28
C ALA A 282 28.14 -1.06 -27.88
N SER A 283 27.43 -0.28 -27.02
CA SER A 283 26.72 0.93 -27.45
C SER A 283 27.66 2.02 -27.98
N ALA A 284 28.81 2.23 -27.33
CA ALA A 284 29.82 3.17 -27.80
C ALA A 284 30.45 2.74 -29.13
N LEU A 285 30.74 1.46 -29.32
CA LEU A 285 31.23 0.91 -30.60
C LEU A 285 30.20 1.10 -31.71
N LEU A 286 28.91 0.87 -31.45
CA LEU A 286 27.85 1.10 -32.41
C LEU A 286 27.81 2.57 -32.87
N MET A 287 27.91 3.49 -31.93
CA MET A 287 27.96 4.92 -32.25
C MET A 287 29.18 5.24 -33.10
N GLY A 288 30.37 4.72 -32.78
CA GLY A 288 31.58 4.85 -33.61
C GLY A 288 31.42 4.31 -35.02
N LEU A 289 30.78 3.15 -35.18
CA LEU A 289 30.49 2.57 -36.50
C LEU A 289 29.51 3.41 -37.33
N ALA A 290 28.51 4.00 -36.69
CA ALA A 290 27.57 4.92 -37.33
C ALA A 290 28.30 6.18 -37.85
N TYR A 291 29.15 6.79 -37.00
CA TYR A 291 30.00 7.89 -37.43
C TYR A 291 30.89 7.51 -38.61
N LEU A 292 31.59 6.37 -38.55
CA LEU A 292 32.45 5.88 -39.63
C LEU A 292 31.66 5.72 -40.92
N PHE A 293 30.46 5.13 -40.88
CA PHE A 293 29.63 4.95 -42.07
C PHE A 293 29.24 6.27 -42.73
N VAL A 294 28.79 7.26 -41.90
CA VAL A 294 28.45 8.60 -42.38
C VAL A 294 29.68 9.30 -42.97
N CYS A 295 30.82 9.28 -42.29
CA CYS A 295 32.05 9.92 -42.74
C CYS A 295 32.59 9.28 -44.04
N LEU A 296 32.53 7.96 -44.17
CA LEU A 296 32.97 7.26 -45.42
C LEU A 296 32.09 7.65 -46.60
N LYS A 297 30.75 7.77 -46.42
CA LYS A 297 29.86 8.23 -47.50
C LYS A 297 30.13 9.70 -47.88
N ALA A 298 30.38 10.55 -46.91
CA ALA A 298 30.73 11.96 -47.14
C ALA A 298 32.08 12.09 -47.86
N TYR A 299 33.11 11.33 -47.41
CA TYR A 299 34.42 11.29 -48.08
C TYR A 299 34.32 10.78 -49.52
N GLY A 300 33.42 9.85 -49.78
CA GLY A 300 33.10 9.38 -51.13
C GLY A 300 32.31 10.37 -51.99
N GLY A 301 31.97 11.56 -51.48
CA GLY A 301 31.29 12.63 -52.22
C GLY A 301 29.75 12.44 -52.31
N ALA A 302 29.13 11.60 -51.48
CA ALA A 302 27.69 11.40 -51.53
C ALA A 302 26.91 12.65 -51.03
N PHE A 303 27.49 13.43 -50.13
CA PHE A 303 26.92 14.66 -49.57
C PHE A 303 28.00 15.55 -48.91
N GLY A 304 27.71 16.82 -48.71
CA GLY A 304 28.62 17.79 -48.12
C GLY A 304 28.78 17.68 -46.58
N LEU A 305 29.72 18.49 -46.03
CA LEU A 305 30.08 18.47 -44.62
C LEU A 305 28.90 18.83 -43.68
N SER A 306 28.02 19.71 -44.10
CA SER A 306 26.82 20.10 -43.38
C SER A 306 25.88 18.89 -43.14
N ALA A 307 25.71 18.03 -44.14
CA ALA A 307 24.89 16.83 -44.03
C ALA A 307 25.51 15.77 -43.12
N VAL A 308 26.83 15.76 -42.93
CA VAL A 308 27.50 14.88 -41.94
C VAL A 308 26.97 15.17 -40.54
N THR A 309 26.93 16.45 -40.15
CA THR A 309 26.40 16.88 -38.84
C THR A 309 24.95 16.43 -38.65
N GLN A 310 24.12 16.61 -39.70
CA GLN A 310 22.72 16.18 -39.67
C GLN A 310 22.56 14.67 -39.51
N TYR A 311 23.24 13.88 -40.34
CA TYR A 311 23.09 12.43 -40.36
C TYR A 311 23.67 11.75 -39.13
N VAL A 312 24.79 12.26 -38.62
CA VAL A 312 25.37 11.78 -37.36
C VAL A 312 24.41 12.02 -36.20
N GLY A 313 23.87 13.24 -36.06
CA GLY A 313 22.93 13.56 -34.99
C GLY A 313 21.62 12.77 -35.10
N ALA A 314 21.09 12.59 -36.34
CA ALA A 314 19.90 11.78 -36.58
C ALA A 314 20.11 10.32 -36.26
N ALA A 315 21.22 9.72 -36.72
CA ALA A 315 21.58 8.34 -36.47
C ALA A 315 21.78 8.08 -34.96
N THR A 316 22.49 8.97 -34.26
CA THR A 316 22.68 8.88 -32.80
C THR A 316 21.34 8.80 -32.06
N ASN A 317 20.42 9.73 -32.34
CA ASN A 317 19.10 9.74 -31.66
C ASN A 317 18.25 8.51 -32.04
N PHE A 318 18.34 8.05 -33.30
CA PHE A 318 17.68 6.82 -33.73
C PHE A 318 18.15 5.59 -32.93
N PHE A 319 19.47 5.48 -32.74
CA PHE A 319 20.05 4.36 -31.96
C PHE A 319 19.71 4.42 -30.50
N VAL A 320 19.75 5.62 -29.92
CA VAL A 320 19.31 5.84 -28.52
C VAL A 320 17.83 5.45 -28.36
N GLY A 321 16.99 5.78 -29.35
CA GLY A 321 15.59 5.36 -29.35
C GLY A 321 15.40 3.85 -29.39
N ILE A 322 16.09 3.15 -30.31
CA ILE A 322 16.02 1.68 -30.39
C ILE A 322 16.54 1.04 -29.09
N GLY A 323 17.71 1.48 -28.61
CA GLY A 323 18.25 1.01 -27.33
C GLY A 323 17.28 1.20 -26.17
N GLY A 324 16.62 2.36 -26.14
CA GLY A 324 15.57 2.67 -25.14
C GLY A 324 14.39 1.70 -25.17
N LEU A 325 13.93 1.25 -26.36
CA LEU A 325 12.87 0.24 -26.45
C LEU A 325 13.34 -1.13 -25.93
N PHE A 326 14.56 -1.55 -26.24
CA PHE A 326 15.10 -2.80 -25.72
C PHE A 326 15.28 -2.75 -24.20
N THR A 327 15.75 -1.62 -23.67
CA THR A 327 15.84 -1.39 -22.23
C THR A 327 14.44 -1.46 -21.59
N ALA A 328 13.45 -0.81 -22.20
CA ALA A 328 12.06 -0.86 -21.72
C ALA A 328 11.49 -2.29 -21.71
N VAL A 329 11.87 -3.16 -22.66
CA VAL A 329 11.52 -4.59 -22.62
C VAL A 329 12.17 -5.30 -21.44
N GLY A 330 13.43 -4.98 -21.12
CA GLY A 330 14.13 -5.48 -19.94
C GLY A 330 13.44 -5.04 -18.64
N ASP A 331 13.17 -3.75 -18.51
CA ASP A 331 12.51 -3.14 -17.36
C ASP A 331 11.07 -3.66 -17.18
N CYS A 332 10.36 -3.89 -18.29
CA CYS A 332 9.04 -4.51 -18.27
C CYS A 332 9.07 -5.93 -17.69
N ARG A 333 10.09 -6.74 -18.05
CA ARG A 333 10.28 -8.07 -17.46
C ARG A 333 10.68 -8.00 -15.98
N PHE A 334 11.58 -7.08 -15.64
CA PHE A 334 11.99 -6.84 -14.26
C PHE A 334 10.80 -6.44 -13.39
N ASN A 335 9.94 -5.56 -13.89
CA ASN A 335 8.80 -5.03 -13.15
C ASN A 335 7.61 -6.00 -13.05
N ALA A 336 7.54 -7.01 -13.88
CA ALA A 336 6.38 -7.89 -13.98
C ALA A 336 6.03 -8.63 -12.67
N PRO A 337 6.98 -9.20 -11.89
CA PRO A 337 6.69 -9.84 -10.62
C PRO A 337 6.07 -8.86 -9.60
N TYR A 338 6.57 -7.63 -9.55
CA TYR A 338 6.07 -6.58 -8.65
C TYR A 338 4.65 -6.15 -9.00
N LEU A 339 4.37 -5.96 -10.30
CA LEU A 339 3.02 -5.67 -10.78
C LEU A 339 2.07 -6.85 -10.56
N LYS A 340 2.55 -8.08 -10.69
CA LYS A 340 1.73 -9.25 -10.40
C LYS A 340 1.30 -9.25 -8.94
N THR A 341 2.24 -9.09 -8.00
CA THR A 341 1.94 -9.05 -6.57
C THR A 341 0.98 -7.92 -6.23
N LEU A 342 1.17 -6.73 -6.83
CA LEU A 342 0.25 -5.60 -6.70
C LEU A 342 -1.18 -5.96 -7.14
N TYR A 343 -1.32 -6.60 -8.30
CA TYR A 343 -2.64 -6.99 -8.79
C TYR A 343 -3.22 -8.19 -8.05
N ASP A 344 -2.41 -9.13 -7.59
CA ASP A 344 -2.86 -10.22 -6.73
C ASP A 344 -3.48 -9.66 -5.43
N TYR A 345 -2.90 -8.58 -4.86
CA TYR A 345 -3.48 -7.88 -3.72
C TYR A 345 -4.76 -7.11 -4.08
N LEU A 346 -4.75 -6.30 -5.13
CA LEU A 346 -5.90 -5.49 -5.52
C LEU A 346 -7.10 -6.33 -6.00
N ASP A 347 -6.85 -7.47 -6.60
CA ASP A 347 -7.85 -8.40 -7.13
C ASP A 347 -8.33 -9.42 -6.09
N LEU A 348 -7.86 -9.39 -4.83
CA LEU A 348 -8.35 -10.29 -3.77
C LEU A 348 -9.88 -10.22 -3.73
N PRO A 349 -10.58 -11.33 -3.95
CA PRO A 349 -12.04 -11.32 -3.93
C PRO A 349 -12.54 -11.31 -2.49
N ASN A 350 -13.59 -10.54 -2.21
CA ASN A 350 -14.34 -10.70 -0.98
C ASN A 350 -15.10 -12.03 -1.05
N LYS A 351 -14.84 -12.91 -0.11
CA LYS A 351 -15.40 -14.29 -0.07
C LYS A 351 -16.66 -14.35 0.78
N MET A 352 -16.80 -13.41 1.72
CA MET A 352 -17.94 -13.36 2.63
C MET A 352 -19.21 -12.98 1.86
N TYR A 353 -20.24 -13.78 2.00
CA TYR A 353 -21.53 -13.51 1.40
C TYR A 353 -22.19 -12.31 2.13
N LYS A 354 -22.41 -11.21 1.42
CA LYS A 354 -22.95 -9.97 2.02
C LYS A 354 -24.47 -9.95 2.25
N GLY A 355 -25.17 -11.06 1.99
CA GLY A 355 -26.60 -11.21 2.21
C GLY A 355 -27.47 -10.27 1.37
N SER A 356 -28.77 -10.41 1.49
CA SER A 356 -29.76 -9.58 0.78
C SER A 356 -30.96 -9.18 1.63
N LEU A 357 -31.15 -9.80 2.79
CA LEU A 357 -32.25 -9.48 3.70
C LEU A 357 -31.92 -8.23 4.51
N THR A 358 -32.88 -7.31 4.56
CA THR A 358 -32.81 -6.15 5.43
C THR A 358 -32.97 -6.57 6.90
N THR A 359 -32.22 -5.92 7.78
CA THR A 359 -32.41 -6.10 9.22
C THR A 359 -33.65 -5.29 9.63
N GLU A 360 -34.67 -5.95 10.16
CA GLU A 360 -35.83 -5.25 10.68
C GLU A 360 -35.41 -4.29 11.80
N LYS A 361 -35.62 -2.99 11.62
CA LYS A 361 -35.53 -2.01 12.70
C LYS A 361 -36.76 -2.16 13.59
N ARG A 362 -36.74 -3.11 14.51
CA ARG A 362 -37.84 -3.36 15.42
C ARG A 362 -37.92 -2.23 16.46
N SER A 363 -39.06 -1.60 16.52
CA SER A 363 -39.35 -0.56 17.52
C SER A 363 -39.37 -1.11 18.96
N ASP A 364 -39.68 -2.42 19.10
CA ASP A 364 -39.62 -3.15 20.37
C ASP A 364 -38.22 -3.62 20.74
N ARG A 365 -37.22 -3.43 19.84
CA ARG A 365 -35.82 -3.88 20.00
C ARG A 365 -35.70 -5.36 20.42
N GLN A 366 -36.71 -6.17 20.23
CA GLN A 366 -36.68 -7.59 20.63
C GLN A 366 -35.99 -8.43 19.56
N TYR A 367 -34.78 -8.83 19.85
CA TYR A 367 -34.01 -9.76 19.03
C TYR A 367 -33.64 -11.00 19.85
N THR A 368 -33.55 -12.15 19.22
CA THR A 368 -33.01 -13.38 19.81
C THR A 368 -31.80 -13.80 19.01
N VAL A 369 -30.68 -13.99 19.65
CA VAL A 369 -29.47 -14.55 19.04
C VAL A 369 -29.30 -15.98 19.51
N GLU A 370 -29.07 -16.88 18.57
CA GLU A 370 -28.88 -18.31 18.85
C GLU A 370 -27.64 -18.83 18.12
N PHE A 371 -26.72 -19.40 18.87
CA PHE A 371 -25.60 -20.19 18.36
C PHE A 371 -26.03 -21.66 18.38
N ARG A 372 -25.96 -22.35 17.23
CA ARG A 372 -26.30 -23.79 17.10
C ARG A 372 -25.08 -24.56 16.66
N ASP A 373 -24.50 -25.30 17.57
CA ASP A 373 -23.36 -26.19 17.34
C ASP A 373 -22.22 -25.52 16.58
N VAL A 374 -21.87 -24.28 17.01
CA VAL A 374 -20.91 -23.42 16.33
C VAL A 374 -19.49 -23.82 16.70
N SER A 375 -18.70 -24.19 15.69
CA SER A 375 -17.27 -24.38 15.84
C SER A 375 -16.51 -23.44 14.90
N PHE A 376 -15.39 -22.91 15.38
CA PHE A 376 -14.59 -21.96 14.61
C PHE A 376 -13.09 -22.17 14.83
N ARG A 377 -12.35 -22.06 13.72
CA ARG A 377 -10.89 -21.96 13.68
C ARG A 377 -10.45 -20.78 12.84
N TYR A 378 -9.43 -20.08 13.28
CA TYR A 378 -8.87 -18.98 12.52
C TYR A 378 -8.23 -19.45 11.21
N PRO A 379 -8.25 -18.65 10.14
CA PRO A 379 -7.56 -18.98 8.90
C PRO A 379 -6.08 -19.32 9.13
N GLY A 380 -5.63 -20.47 8.61
CA GLY A 380 -4.26 -20.95 8.79
C GLY A 380 -3.98 -21.69 10.09
N SER A 381 -4.95 -21.78 11.01
CA SER A 381 -4.83 -22.58 12.25
C SER A 381 -5.52 -23.94 12.09
N GLU A 382 -4.89 -24.99 12.65
CA GLU A 382 -5.52 -26.31 12.76
C GLU A 382 -6.35 -26.46 14.06
N GLN A 383 -6.12 -25.56 15.03
CA GLN A 383 -6.79 -25.60 16.32
C GLN A 383 -8.11 -24.84 16.30
N TYR A 384 -9.15 -25.42 16.86
CA TYR A 384 -10.42 -24.74 17.08
C TYR A 384 -10.31 -23.73 18.23
N ALA A 385 -10.72 -22.50 17.97
CA ALA A 385 -10.85 -21.46 18.99
C ALA A 385 -12.20 -21.51 19.71
N LEU A 386 -13.24 -22.04 19.03
CA LEU A 386 -14.53 -22.42 19.62
C LEU A 386 -14.94 -23.79 19.12
N ARG A 387 -15.59 -24.57 20.01
CA ARG A 387 -16.05 -25.93 19.73
C ARG A 387 -17.47 -26.13 20.21
N HIS A 388 -18.33 -26.63 19.32
CA HIS A 388 -19.70 -27.03 19.62
C HIS A 388 -20.50 -26.05 20.48
N LEU A 389 -20.24 -24.73 20.28
CA LEU A 389 -20.90 -23.71 21.04
C LEU A 389 -22.39 -23.64 20.70
N SER A 390 -23.22 -23.90 21.73
CA SER A 390 -24.68 -23.81 21.63
C SER A 390 -25.19 -22.96 22.78
N MET A 391 -25.74 -21.77 22.46
CA MET A 391 -26.30 -20.86 23.44
C MET A 391 -27.35 -19.95 22.81
N THR A 392 -28.28 -19.49 23.61
CA THR A 392 -29.33 -18.56 23.18
C THR A 392 -29.43 -17.43 24.19
N PHE A 393 -29.49 -16.18 23.75
CA PHE A 393 -29.76 -15.04 24.59
C PHE A 393 -30.73 -14.07 23.91
N LYS A 394 -31.50 -13.34 24.70
CA LYS A 394 -32.54 -12.43 24.24
C LYS A 394 -32.12 -10.98 24.42
N VAL A 395 -32.67 -10.10 23.62
CA VAL A 395 -32.47 -8.66 23.77
C VAL A 395 -33.15 -8.16 25.05
N GLY A 396 -32.47 -7.23 25.71
CA GLY A 396 -32.85 -6.70 27.00
C GLY A 396 -32.19 -7.43 28.18
N GLU A 397 -31.50 -8.55 27.94
CA GLU A 397 -30.73 -9.28 28.95
C GLU A 397 -29.28 -8.77 28.99
N ARG A 398 -28.69 -8.77 30.17
CA ARG A 398 -27.26 -8.48 30.40
C ARG A 398 -26.52 -9.79 30.56
N LEU A 399 -25.77 -10.16 29.54
CA LEU A 399 -24.98 -11.39 29.50
C LEU A 399 -23.54 -11.08 29.91
N ALA A 400 -23.04 -11.75 30.94
CA ALA A 400 -21.61 -11.80 31.23
C ALA A 400 -20.97 -13.02 30.55
N VAL A 401 -19.85 -12.79 29.88
CA VAL A 401 -19.01 -13.84 29.28
C VAL A 401 -17.71 -13.89 30.07
N VAL A 402 -17.47 -14.98 30.77
CA VAL A 402 -16.32 -15.14 31.67
C VAL A 402 -15.50 -16.38 31.31
N GLY A 403 -14.24 -16.42 31.77
CA GLY A 403 -13.34 -17.55 31.54
C GLY A 403 -11.88 -17.11 31.50
N MET A 404 -10.98 -18.06 31.51
CA MET A 404 -9.54 -17.84 31.42
C MET A 404 -9.13 -17.19 30.09
N ASN A 405 -7.90 -16.63 30.04
CA ASN A 405 -7.33 -16.14 28.79
C ASN A 405 -7.23 -17.29 27.77
N GLY A 406 -7.61 -17.03 26.52
CA GLY A 406 -7.63 -18.03 25.46
C GLY A 406 -8.85 -18.98 25.50
N SER A 407 -9.84 -18.77 26.36
CA SER A 407 -11.04 -19.63 26.42
C SER A 407 -12.03 -19.40 25.27
N GLY A 408 -11.80 -18.44 24.37
CA GLY A 408 -12.65 -18.18 23.20
C GLY A 408 -13.58 -16.97 23.27
N LYS A 409 -13.54 -16.18 24.34
CA LYS A 409 -14.46 -15.04 24.58
C LYS A 409 -14.43 -13.99 23.47
N THR A 410 -13.26 -13.49 23.11
CA THR A 410 -13.10 -12.51 22.03
C THR A 410 -13.48 -13.09 20.66
N THR A 411 -13.22 -14.40 20.46
CA THR A 411 -13.64 -15.12 19.25
C THR A 411 -15.17 -15.20 19.15
N PHE A 412 -15.86 -15.42 20.27
CA PHE A 412 -17.31 -15.38 20.32
C PHE A 412 -17.87 -14.04 19.84
N ILE A 413 -17.31 -12.90 20.32
CA ILE A 413 -17.73 -11.56 19.87
C ILE A 413 -17.43 -11.36 18.38
N LYS A 414 -16.24 -11.75 17.92
CA LYS A 414 -15.89 -11.63 16.51
C LYS A 414 -16.88 -12.37 15.60
N LEU A 415 -17.36 -13.55 16.02
CA LEU A 415 -18.40 -14.30 15.31
C LEU A 415 -19.79 -13.66 15.45
N LEU A 416 -20.15 -13.20 16.64
CA LEU A 416 -21.41 -12.52 16.89
C LEU A 416 -21.53 -11.26 16.01
N CYS A 417 -20.47 -10.45 15.92
CA CYS A 417 -20.42 -9.28 15.05
C CYS A 417 -20.19 -9.63 13.57
N ARG A 418 -20.11 -10.91 13.25
CA ARG A 418 -19.86 -11.38 11.88
C ARG A 418 -18.60 -10.79 11.23
N LEU A 419 -17.53 -10.58 12.02
CA LEU A 419 -16.19 -10.30 11.48
C LEU A 419 -15.60 -11.57 10.82
N TYR A 420 -16.08 -12.74 11.26
CA TYR A 420 -15.83 -14.05 10.68
C TYR A 420 -17.15 -14.82 10.55
N ASP A 421 -17.26 -15.67 9.56
CA ASP A 421 -18.30 -16.68 9.51
C ASP A 421 -17.84 -17.97 10.24
N PRO A 422 -18.72 -18.71 10.93
CA PRO A 422 -18.34 -19.94 11.61
C PRO A 422 -17.83 -20.99 10.64
N THR A 423 -16.89 -21.85 11.09
CA THR A 423 -16.38 -22.98 10.30
C THR A 423 -17.45 -24.08 10.21
N GLU A 424 -18.15 -24.34 11.30
CA GLU A 424 -19.24 -25.32 11.40
C GLU A 424 -20.38 -24.72 12.24
N GLY A 425 -21.59 -25.23 12.04
CA GLY A 425 -22.76 -24.73 12.72
C GLY A 425 -23.35 -23.45 12.12
N VAL A 426 -24.24 -22.78 12.85
CA VAL A 426 -24.94 -21.59 12.37
C VAL A 426 -25.26 -20.65 13.52
N ILE A 427 -25.16 -19.34 13.24
CA ILE A 427 -25.59 -18.27 14.14
C ILE A 427 -26.87 -17.68 13.56
N LEU A 428 -27.89 -17.58 14.37
CA LEU A 428 -29.20 -17.10 13.98
C LEU A 428 -29.53 -15.79 14.70
N LEU A 429 -30.13 -14.85 13.99
CA LEU A 429 -30.82 -13.69 14.54
C LEU A 429 -32.31 -13.85 14.24
N ASN A 430 -33.14 -13.93 15.26
CA ASN A 430 -34.58 -14.19 15.14
C ASN A 430 -34.91 -15.44 14.30
N GLY A 431 -34.12 -16.51 14.45
CA GLY A 431 -34.28 -17.77 13.72
C GLY A 431 -33.79 -17.76 12.28
N ILE A 432 -33.23 -16.64 11.79
CA ILE A 432 -32.66 -16.50 10.45
C ILE A 432 -31.14 -16.45 10.55
N ASP A 433 -30.47 -17.23 9.69
CA ASP A 433 -29.00 -17.25 9.60
C ASP A 433 -28.47 -15.83 9.31
N ILE A 434 -27.52 -15.37 10.16
CA ILE A 434 -26.96 -14.01 10.06
C ILE A 434 -26.28 -13.75 8.72
N ARG A 435 -25.81 -14.78 8.01
CA ARG A 435 -25.23 -14.66 6.66
C ARG A 435 -26.21 -14.18 5.62
N LYS A 436 -27.52 -14.34 5.83
CA LYS A 436 -28.57 -13.90 4.89
C LYS A 436 -28.87 -12.41 4.95
N TYR A 437 -28.56 -11.75 6.07
CA TYR A 437 -28.76 -10.33 6.23
C TYR A 437 -27.72 -9.52 5.44
N ARG A 438 -28.08 -8.33 5.01
CA ARG A 438 -27.14 -7.35 4.47
C ARG A 438 -26.10 -7.04 5.55
N TYR A 439 -24.82 -7.18 5.16
CA TYR A 439 -23.71 -7.12 6.10
C TYR A 439 -23.64 -5.77 6.82
N ASP A 440 -23.79 -4.67 6.09
CA ASP A 440 -23.80 -3.30 6.61
C ASP A 440 -24.92 -3.07 7.65
N GLU A 441 -26.13 -3.49 7.33
CA GLU A 441 -27.28 -3.36 8.23
C GLU A 441 -27.17 -4.28 9.46
N TYR A 442 -26.57 -5.47 9.30
CA TYR A 442 -26.32 -6.36 10.42
C TYR A 442 -25.26 -5.77 11.38
N MET A 443 -24.20 -5.16 10.85
CA MET A 443 -23.20 -4.48 11.67
C MET A 443 -23.75 -3.26 12.41
N ASP A 444 -24.78 -2.62 11.86
CA ASP A 444 -25.42 -1.47 12.49
C ASP A 444 -26.18 -1.78 13.78
N ILE A 445 -26.57 -3.06 14.00
CA ILE A 445 -27.24 -3.44 15.24
C ILE A 445 -26.29 -3.60 16.45
N PHE A 446 -24.97 -3.50 16.26
CA PHE A 446 -23.97 -3.62 17.31
C PHE A 446 -23.21 -2.32 17.57
N SER A 447 -23.06 -1.97 18.85
CA SER A 447 -22.08 -1.01 19.35
C SER A 447 -21.03 -1.78 20.14
N VAL A 448 -19.78 -1.79 19.69
CA VAL A 448 -18.73 -2.63 20.28
C VAL A 448 -17.56 -1.80 20.76
N VAL A 449 -17.11 -2.06 21.98
CA VAL A 449 -15.83 -1.59 22.51
C VAL A 449 -14.93 -2.82 22.65
N PHE A 450 -13.99 -2.98 21.71
CA PHE A 450 -12.98 -4.04 21.80
C PHE A 450 -11.89 -3.70 22.81
N GLN A 451 -11.17 -4.69 23.31
CA GLN A 451 -10.07 -4.52 24.26
C GLN A 451 -8.94 -3.62 23.70
N ASP A 452 -8.64 -3.77 22.41
CA ASP A 452 -7.58 -3.07 21.69
C ASP A 452 -8.09 -1.92 20.80
N PHE A 453 -9.21 -1.29 21.21
CA PHE A 453 -9.78 -0.17 20.47
C PHE A 453 -8.75 0.92 20.18
N LYS A 454 -8.94 1.65 19.08
CA LYS A 454 -8.08 2.78 18.69
C LYS A 454 -8.88 4.06 18.58
N LEU A 455 -8.25 5.15 19.02
CA LEU A 455 -8.70 6.51 18.77
C LEU A 455 -7.79 7.15 17.72
N PHE A 456 -8.38 8.06 16.96
CA PHE A 456 -7.66 8.77 15.91
C PHE A 456 -7.12 10.11 16.41
N ALA A 457 -6.02 10.58 15.82
CA ALA A 457 -5.48 11.92 16.04
C ALA A 457 -6.39 12.99 15.40
N LEU A 458 -7.69 12.95 15.72
CA LEU A 458 -8.75 13.81 15.20
C LEU A 458 -9.47 14.49 16.39
N PRO A 459 -10.34 15.49 16.14
CA PRO A 459 -11.15 16.11 17.18
C PRO A 459 -11.92 15.11 18.02
N LEU A 460 -12.03 15.37 19.33
CA LEU A 460 -12.73 14.51 20.29
C LEU A 460 -14.16 14.18 19.86
N GLY A 461 -14.92 15.18 19.41
CA GLY A 461 -16.29 14.97 18.94
C GLY A 461 -16.39 14.05 17.75
N GLN A 462 -15.42 14.13 16.80
CA GLN A 462 -15.35 13.22 15.67
C GLN A 462 -14.95 11.80 16.07
N ASN A 463 -14.10 11.64 17.10
CA ASN A 463 -13.78 10.33 17.67
C ASN A 463 -14.99 9.66 18.32
N VAL A 464 -15.88 10.43 18.94
CA VAL A 464 -17.12 9.94 19.56
C VAL A 464 -18.15 9.61 18.48
N ALA A 465 -18.38 10.53 17.54
CA ALA A 465 -19.42 10.38 16.52
C ALA A 465 -19.02 9.49 15.33
N THR A 466 -17.73 9.25 15.13
CA THR A 466 -17.17 8.58 13.94
C THR A 466 -17.58 9.24 12.62
N ALA A 467 -17.83 10.54 12.66
CA ALA A 467 -18.26 11.34 11.51
C ALA A 467 -17.68 12.76 11.56
N GLN A 468 -17.48 13.37 10.40
CA GLN A 468 -16.99 14.75 10.31
C GLN A 468 -18.05 15.77 10.79
N HIS A 469 -19.32 15.50 10.50
CA HIS A 469 -20.46 16.31 10.96
C HIS A 469 -21.29 15.49 11.95
N TYR A 470 -21.55 16.04 13.12
CA TYR A 470 -22.20 15.31 14.21
C TYR A 470 -23.05 16.22 15.08
N ASP A 471 -23.94 15.64 15.88
CA ASP A 471 -24.71 16.34 16.89
C ASP A 471 -23.83 16.59 18.13
N VAL A 472 -23.49 17.86 18.32
CA VAL A 472 -22.62 18.34 19.42
C VAL A 472 -23.23 18.06 20.81
N ALA A 473 -24.55 18.26 20.95
CA ALA A 473 -25.22 18.05 22.22
C ALA A 473 -25.25 16.56 22.58
N ARG A 474 -25.54 15.71 21.63
CA ARG A 474 -25.52 14.25 21.78
C ARG A 474 -24.13 13.72 22.10
N ALA A 475 -23.08 14.22 21.43
CA ALA A 475 -21.70 13.82 21.71
C ALA A 475 -21.27 14.20 23.14
N ALA A 476 -21.63 15.40 23.60
CA ALA A 476 -21.37 15.85 24.96
C ALA A 476 -22.12 15.00 25.99
N ASP A 477 -23.41 14.69 25.77
CA ASP A 477 -24.21 13.81 26.61
C ASP A 477 -23.62 12.41 26.73
N CYS A 478 -23.19 11.82 25.61
CA CYS A 478 -22.54 10.51 25.62
C CYS A 478 -21.20 10.51 26.40
N LEU A 479 -20.41 11.57 26.30
CA LEU A 479 -19.17 11.73 27.06
C LEU A 479 -19.48 11.89 28.56
N GLN A 480 -20.56 12.60 28.92
CA GLN A 480 -21.02 12.75 30.30
C GLN A 480 -21.44 11.40 30.89
N LYS A 481 -22.25 10.63 30.17
CA LYS A 481 -22.66 9.26 30.55
C LYS A 481 -21.47 8.32 30.73
N ALA A 482 -20.46 8.45 29.89
CA ALA A 482 -19.21 7.70 30.00
C ALA A 482 -18.27 8.19 31.13
N GLY A 483 -18.65 9.22 31.89
CA GLY A 483 -17.83 9.74 32.99
C GLY A 483 -16.63 10.57 32.55
N PHE A 484 -16.74 11.30 31.42
CA PHE A 484 -15.66 12.13 30.86
C PHE A 484 -15.88 13.64 31.07
N SER A 485 -16.90 14.05 31.81
CA SER A 485 -17.30 15.46 31.97
C SER A 485 -16.20 16.37 32.49
N ASP A 486 -15.52 15.97 33.58
CA ASP A 486 -14.48 16.77 34.23
C ASP A 486 -13.29 17.01 33.32
N ARG A 487 -12.95 16.01 32.51
CA ARG A 487 -11.86 16.11 31.53
C ARG A 487 -12.28 16.98 30.34
N LEU A 488 -13.51 16.80 29.84
CA LEU A 488 -14.07 17.62 28.75
C LEU A 488 -14.06 19.12 29.12
N ALA A 489 -14.42 19.47 30.36
CA ALA A 489 -14.39 20.86 30.86
C ALA A 489 -12.97 21.47 30.87
N ARG A 490 -11.92 20.64 30.92
CA ARG A 490 -10.51 21.06 30.89
C ARG A 490 -9.89 21.03 29.48
N MET A 491 -10.63 20.55 28.48
CA MET A 491 -10.14 20.51 27.10
C MET A 491 -10.10 21.92 26.49
N PRO A 492 -8.99 22.36 25.88
CA PRO A 492 -8.79 23.75 25.45
C PRO A 492 -9.80 24.21 24.38
N LYS A 493 -10.27 23.31 23.53
CA LYS A 493 -11.26 23.58 22.47
C LYS A 493 -12.54 22.72 22.64
N GLY A 494 -12.79 22.17 23.83
CA GLY A 494 -13.92 21.28 24.09
C GLY A 494 -13.92 20.07 23.14
N LEU A 495 -15.03 19.82 22.43
CA LEU A 495 -15.17 18.72 21.47
C LEU A 495 -14.28 18.87 20.22
N ASP A 496 -13.84 20.08 19.91
CA ASP A 496 -12.94 20.34 18.77
C ASP A 496 -11.44 20.16 19.14
N THR A 497 -11.15 19.74 20.38
CA THR A 497 -9.78 19.43 20.80
C THR A 497 -9.30 18.17 20.08
N CYS A 498 -8.20 18.26 19.31
CA CYS A 498 -7.56 17.11 18.67
C CYS A 498 -6.92 16.21 19.74
N LEU A 499 -7.12 14.91 19.56
CA LEU A 499 -6.45 13.90 20.37
C LEU A 499 -5.08 13.62 19.76
N TYR A 500 -4.05 13.44 20.62
CA TYR A 500 -2.67 13.21 20.24
C TYR A 500 -2.06 14.36 19.41
N LYS A 501 -0.77 14.27 19.14
CA LYS A 501 0.01 15.31 18.43
C LYS A 501 0.44 14.92 17.02
N ASP A 502 -0.11 13.84 16.50
CA ASP A 502 0.27 13.34 15.17
C ASP A 502 -0.12 14.28 14.03
N LEU A 503 -1.25 14.99 14.16
CA LEU A 503 -1.79 15.90 13.14
C LEU A 503 -1.92 17.35 13.61
N ASP A 504 -1.95 17.62 14.91
CA ASP A 504 -2.10 18.96 15.52
C ASP A 504 -1.09 19.10 16.66
N GLU A 505 -0.20 20.09 16.57
CA GLU A 505 0.82 20.36 17.62
C GLU A 505 0.19 20.70 18.97
N ASP A 506 -1.02 21.31 18.96
CA ASP A 506 -1.83 21.62 20.16
C ASP A 506 -2.63 20.41 20.67
N GLY A 507 -2.51 19.25 20.00
CA GLY A 507 -3.22 18.03 20.36
C GLY A 507 -2.92 17.56 21.79
N VAL A 508 -3.94 17.03 22.45
CA VAL A 508 -3.89 16.63 23.86
C VAL A 508 -3.65 15.12 23.97
N THR A 509 -2.63 14.74 24.73
CA THR A 509 -2.42 13.33 25.10
C THR A 509 -3.44 12.93 26.13
N ILE A 510 -4.02 11.73 25.98
CA ILE A 510 -5.01 11.14 26.88
C ILE A 510 -4.46 9.87 27.53
N SER A 511 -4.87 9.60 28.76
CA SER A 511 -4.52 8.36 29.47
C SER A 511 -5.32 7.17 28.94
N GLY A 512 -4.89 5.94 29.23
CA GLY A 512 -5.63 4.72 28.84
C GLY A 512 -7.07 4.69 29.35
N GLY A 513 -7.29 5.11 30.59
CA GLY A 513 -8.63 5.20 31.17
C GLY A 513 -9.50 6.28 30.51
N GLU A 514 -8.93 7.44 30.17
CA GLU A 514 -9.63 8.48 29.40
C GLU A 514 -9.99 7.99 27.99
N ALA A 515 -9.07 7.29 27.32
CA ALA A 515 -9.32 6.70 26.01
C ALA A 515 -10.48 5.69 26.06
N GLN A 516 -10.53 4.88 27.12
CA GLN A 516 -11.61 3.91 27.33
C GLN A 516 -12.97 4.57 27.52
N LYS A 517 -13.05 5.67 28.31
CA LYS A 517 -14.27 6.46 28.45
C LYS A 517 -14.75 7.05 27.11
N ILE A 518 -13.83 7.49 26.26
CA ILE A 518 -14.15 7.97 24.90
C ILE A 518 -14.69 6.82 24.03
N ALA A 519 -14.09 5.63 24.11
CA ALA A 519 -14.57 4.46 23.36
C ALA A 519 -15.99 4.03 23.80
N ILE A 520 -16.29 4.10 25.11
CA ILE A 520 -17.64 3.88 25.62
C ILE A 520 -18.60 4.97 25.10
N ALA A 521 -18.21 6.24 25.12
CA ALA A 521 -19.01 7.34 24.58
C ALA A 521 -19.32 7.15 23.08
N ARG A 522 -18.37 6.62 22.30
CA ARG A 522 -18.54 6.23 20.89
C ARG A 522 -19.63 5.16 20.74
N ALA A 523 -19.58 4.12 21.58
CA ALA A 523 -20.58 3.06 21.56
C ALA A 523 -21.98 3.58 21.91
N LEU A 524 -22.07 4.49 22.89
CA LEU A 524 -23.33 5.17 23.25
C LEU A 524 -23.84 6.07 22.13
N TYR A 525 -22.96 6.78 21.44
CA TYR A 525 -23.34 7.66 20.34
C TYR A 525 -23.92 6.88 19.16
N LYS A 526 -23.39 5.69 18.85
CA LYS A 526 -23.95 4.80 17.81
C LYS A 526 -25.38 4.36 18.14
N ASP A 527 -25.70 4.16 19.42
CA ASP A 527 -27.04 3.81 19.95
C ASP A 527 -27.65 2.54 19.33
N ALA A 528 -26.82 1.52 19.10
CA ALA A 528 -27.28 0.25 18.58
C ALA A 528 -28.07 -0.57 19.62
N PRO A 529 -28.94 -1.52 19.17
CA PRO A 529 -29.68 -2.43 20.06
C PRO A 529 -28.80 -3.31 20.96
N PHE A 530 -27.63 -3.71 20.45
CA PHE A 530 -26.64 -4.48 21.19
C PHE A 530 -25.45 -3.61 21.55
N ILE A 531 -25.07 -3.61 22.82
CA ILE A 531 -23.81 -3.03 23.29
C ILE A 531 -22.89 -4.16 23.77
N VAL A 532 -21.71 -4.25 23.20
CA VAL A 532 -20.71 -5.26 23.54
C VAL A 532 -19.49 -4.55 24.11
N LEU A 533 -19.08 -4.95 25.30
CA LEU A 533 -17.95 -4.35 26.01
C LEU A 533 -16.95 -5.45 26.35
N ASP A 534 -15.80 -5.44 25.64
CA ASP A 534 -14.72 -6.40 25.85
C ASP A 534 -13.69 -5.78 26.80
N GLU A 535 -13.68 -6.24 28.05
CA GLU A 535 -12.84 -5.78 29.17
C GLU A 535 -12.88 -4.24 29.37
N PRO A 536 -14.07 -3.63 29.51
CA PRO A 536 -14.23 -2.18 29.50
C PRO A 536 -13.59 -1.45 30.69
N THR A 537 -12.97 -2.15 31.62
CA THR A 537 -12.36 -1.59 32.82
C THR A 537 -10.88 -1.94 32.99
N ALA A 538 -10.26 -2.58 31.99
CA ALA A 538 -8.86 -3.06 32.09
C ALA A 538 -7.84 -1.95 32.36
N ALA A 539 -8.08 -0.73 31.86
CA ALA A 539 -7.20 0.43 32.02
C ALA A 539 -7.68 1.43 33.12
N LEU A 540 -8.70 1.08 33.89
CA LEU A 540 -9.29 1.95 34.91
C LEU A 540 -8.78 1.59 36.31
N ASP A 541 -8.67 2.61 37.14
CA ASP A 541 -8.50 2.43 38.58
C ASP A 541 -9.79 1.89 39.21
N PRO A 542 -9.74 1.30 40.45
CA PRO A 542 -10.90 0.69 41.07
C PRO A 542 -12.07 1.66 41.33
N VAL A 543 -11.80 2.96 41.53
CA VAL A 543 -12.85 3.97 41.76
C VAL A 543 -13.57 4.28 40.45
N ALA A 544 -12.80 4.55 39.36
CA ALA A 544 -13.36 4.78 38.02
C ALA A 544 -14.10 3.53 37.48
N GLU A 545 -13.63 2.35 37.82
CA GLU A 545 -14.30 1.09 37.51
C GLU A 545 -15.68 1.02 38.22
N ALA A 546 -15.70 1.26 39.51
CA ALA A 546 -16.95 1.27 40.30
C ALA A 546 -17.96 2.32 39.79
N GLU A 547 -17.48 3.48 39.34
CA GLU A 547 -18.33 4.51 38.73
C GLU A 547 -18.96 4.04 37.42
N ILE A 548 -18.19 3.34 36.56
CA ILE A 548 -18.71 2.79 35.29
C ILE A 548 -19.74 1.68 35.59
N TYR A 549 -19.46 0.80 36.53
CA TYR A 549 -20.43 -0.24 36.91
C TYR A 549 -21.70 0.34 37.56
N ALA A 550 -21.59 1.40 38.38
CA ALA A 550 -22.75 2.07 38.94
C ALA A 550 -23.63 2.71 37.84
N LYS A 551 -23.00 3.27 36.81
CA LYS A 551 -23.67 3.82 35.62
C LYS A 551 -24.06 2.77 34.59
N PHE A 552 -23.70 1.51 34.79
CA PHE A 552 -23.89 0.46 33.82
C PHE A 552 -25.34 0.29 33.39
N ASN A 553 -26.27 0.34 34.35
CA ASN A 553 -27.71 0.27 34.06
C ASN A 553 -28.17 1.47 33.20
N GLU A 554 -27.56 2.63 33.38
CA GLU A 554 -27.81 3.82 32.56
C GLU A 554 -27.18 3.69 31.18
N ILE A 555 -25.99 3.10 31.09
CA ILE A 555 -25.28 2.83 29.84
C ILE A 555 -26.00 1.76 29.02
N ALA A 556 -26.39 0.65 29.63
CA ALA A 556 -27.13 -0.43 28.99
C ALA A 556 -28.55 0.02 28.59
N GLY A 557 -29.26 0.77 29.49
CA GLY A 557 -30.65 1.17 29.23
C GLY A 557 -31.54 -0.02 28.89
N ASP A 558 -32.29 0.10 27.79
CA ASP A 558 -33.16 -0.96 27.27
C ASP A 558 -32.44 -1.87 26.25
N LYS A 559 -31.08 -1.81 26.19
CA LYS A 559 -30.27 -2.56 25.24
C LYS A 559 -29.84 -3.89 25.79
N THR A 560 -29.55 -4.83 24.90
CA THR A 560 -28.81 -6.02 25.27
C THR A 560 -27.35 -5.64 25.52
N ALA A 561 -26.85 -5.96 26.70
CA ALA A 561 -25.48 -5.70 27.05
C ALA A 561 -24.70 -7.03 27.18
N ILE A 562 -23.62 -7.17 26.43
CA ILE A 562 -22.71 -8.30 26.52
C ILE A 562 -21.41 -7.81 27.13
N TYR A 563 -21.06 -8.38 28.25
CA TYR A 563 -19.86 -8.07 29.01
C TYR A 563 -18.86 -9.20 28.94
N ILE A 564 -17.67 -8.92 28.47
CA ILE A 564 -16.52 -9.78 28.76
C ILE A 564 -15.77 -9.17 29.92
N SER A 565 -15.58 -9.94 30.98
CA SER A 565 -14.80 -9.52 32.13
C SER A 565 -13.93 -10.65 32.66
N HIS A 566 -12.72 -10.28 33.01
CA HIS A 566 -11.85 -11.12 33.85
C HIS A 566 -12.11 -10.89 35.34
N ARG A 567 -12.88 -9.83 35.70
CA ARG A 567 -13.24 -9.52 37.08
C ARG A 567 -14.66 -9.98 37.37
N LEU A 568 -14.79 -11.07 38.08
CA LEU A 568 -16.08 -11.70 38.36
C LEU A 568 -17.01 -10.84 39.26
N SER A 569 -16.44 -9.87 40.00
CA SER A 569 -17.24 -8.91 40.78
C SER A 569 -18.25 -8.14 39.93
N SER A 570 -17.96 -7.91 38.64
CA SER A 570 -18.87 -7.25 37.70
C SER A 570 -20.02 -8.14 37.22
N CYS A 571 -19.87 -9.46 37.31
CA CYS A 571 -20.89 -10.41 36.84
C CYS A 571 -22.17 -10.39 37.72
N LYS A 572 -22.10 -9.86 38.95
CA LYS A 572 -23.26 -9.72 39.84
C LYS A 572 -24.36 -8.81 39.26
N PHE A 573 -24.01 -7.93 38.34
CA PHE A 573 -24.94 -6.98 37.72
C PHE A 573 -25.57 -7.53 36.43
N CYS A 574 -25.17 -8.73 36.00
CA CYS A 574 -25.68 -9.36 34.81
C CYS A 574 -26.82 -10.33 35.15
N ASP A 575 -27.76 -10.45 34.20
CA ASP A 575 -28.91 -11.34 34.35
C ASP A 575 -28.54 -12.78 34.12
N GLU A 576 -27.52 -13.00 33.27
CA GLU A 576 -27.02 -14.33 32.89
C GLU A 576 -25.50 -14.32 32.73
N ILE A 577 -24.85 -15.42 33.05
CA ILE A 577 -23.41 -15.61 32.96
C ILE A 577 -23.13 -16.86 32.12
N ALA A 578 -22.32 -16.73 31.09
CA ALA A 578 -21.79 -17.86 30.30
C ALA A 578 -20.30 -18.04 30.61
N VAL A 579 -19.95 -19.23 31.09
CA VAL A 579 -18.57 -19.59 31.47
C VAL A 579 -17.91 -20.34 30.34
N PHE A 580 -16.86 -19.73 29.78
CA PHE A 580 -16.08 -20.28 28.70
C PHE A 580 -14.83 -20.99 29.22
N ASP A 581 -14.60 -22.22 28.79
CA ASP A 581 -13.37 -22.96 29.04
C ASP A 581 -12.99 -23.78 27.81
N HIS A 582 -11.72 -23.70 27.37
CA HIS A 582 -11.16 -24.39 26.21
C HIS A 582 -12.01 -24.31 24.92
N GLY A 583 -12.67 -23.20 24.68
CA GLY A 583 -13.48 -22.95 23.47
C GLY A 583 -14.93 -23.46 23.56
N GLU A 584 -15.37 -23.91 24.71
CA GLU A 584 -16.73 -24.39 24.97
C GLU A 584 -17.40 -23.55 26.08
N VAL A 585 -18.74 -23.51 26.09
CA VAL A 585 -19.51 -23.02 27.23
C VAL A 585 -19.76 -24.18 28.19
N VAL A 586 -19.09 -24.12 29.35
CA VAL A 586 -19.14 -25.22 30.34
C VAL A 586 -20.24 -25.05 31.37
N GLN A 587 -20.64 -23.79 31.65
CA GLN A 587 -21.74 -23.47 32.56
C GLN A 587 -22.47 -22.21 32.07
N GLN A 588 -23.78 -22.14 32.32
CA GLN A 588 -24.62 -20.97 32.02
C GLN A 588 -25.69 -20.85 33.10
N GLY A 589 -25.90 -19.66 33.64
CA GLY A 589 -26.89 -19.41 34.69
C GLY A 589 -26.67 -18.08 35.39
N THR A 590 -27.42 -17.82 36.43
CA THR A 590 -27.28 -16.63 37.28
C THR A 590 -26.07 -16.73 38.23
N HIS A 591 -25.63 -15.59 38.77
CA HIS A 591 -24.54 -15.55 39.75
C HIS A 591 -24.77 -16.47 40.93
N GLU A 592 -26.00 -16.48 41.46
CA GLU A 592 -26.38 -17.29 42.64
C GLU A 592 -26.42 -18.80 42.33
N GLU A 593 -26.96 -19.18 41.18
CA GLU A 593 -27.00 -20.56 40.74
C GLU A 593 -25.58 -21.13 40.56
N LEU A 594 -24.72 -20.38 39.85
CA LEU A 594 -23.36 -20.82 39.55
C LEU A 594 -22.44 -20.90 40.78
N LEU A 595 -22.68 -20.01 41.79
CA LEU A 595 -21.99 -20.13 43.07
C LEU A 595 -22.49 -21.30 43.92
N GLY A 596 -23.72 -21.75 43.71
CA GLY A 596 -24.29 -22.91 44.34
C GLY A 596 -23.68 -24.27 43.88
N GLU A 597 -22.82 -24.25 42.85
CA GLU A 597 -22.14 -25.41 42.30
C GLU A 597 -20.66 -25.42 42.71
N PRO A 598 -20.25 -26.02 43.85
CA PRO A 598 -18.87 -25.98 44.34
C PRO A 598 -17.82 -26.63 43.42
N ASP A 599 -18.23 -27.60 42.59
CA ASP A 599 -17.39 -28.29 41.63
C ASP A 599 -17.40 -27.56 40.25
N GLY A 600 -18.13 -26.46 40.13
CA GLY A 600 -18.29 -25.70 38.90
C GLY A 600 -17.10 -24.80 38.61
N LYS A 601 -16.83 -24.57 37.32
CA LYS A 601 -15.74 -23.67 36.85
C LYS A 601 -15.92 -22.23 37.32
N TYR A 602 -17.16 -21.76 37.40
CA TYR A 602 -17.46 -20.42 37.92
C TYR A 602 -17.05 -20.26 39.39
N TYR A 603 -17.37 -21.27 40.23
CA TYR A 603 -17.01 -21.28 41.65
C TYR A 603 -15.48 -21.29 41.83
N GLU A 604 -14.76 -22.11 41.02
CA GLU A 604 -13.29 -22.14 41.00
C GLU A 604 -12.72 -20.75 40.72
N LEU A 605 -13.18 -20.12 39.62
CA LEU A 605 -12.71 -18.79 39.19
C LEU A 605 -13.05 -17.71 40.23
N TRP A 606 -14.24 -17.76 40.81
CA TRP A 606 -14.69 -16.83 41.84
C TRP A 606 -13.82 -16.90 43.09
N ASN A 607 -13.60 -18.08 43.63
CA ASN A 607 -12.77 -18.27 44.82
C ASN A 607 -11.31 -17.89 44.58
N ALA A 608 -10.77 -18.20 43.42
CA ALA A 608 -9.43 -17.78 43.07
C ALA A 608 -9.26 -16.25 43.09
N GLN A 609 -10.28 -15.50 42.66
CA GLN A 609 -10.27 -14.02 42.78
C GLN A 609 -10.57 -13.53 44.18
N ALA A 610 -11.47 -14.14 44.90
CA ALA A 610 -11.86 -13.74 46.25
C ALA A 610 -10.70 -13.87 47.26
N GLN A 611 -9.84 -14.86 47.11
CA GLN A 611 -8.65 -15.04 47.96
C GLN A 611 -7.70 -13.85 47.93
N TYR A 612 -7.52 -13.21 46.80
CA TYR A 612 -6.68 -12.01 46.67
C TYR A 612 -7.23 -10.79 47.46
N TYR A 613 -8.55 -10.72 47.67
CA TYR A 613 -9.19 -9.61 48.42
C TYR A 613 -9.29 -9.88 49.93
N THR A 614 -9.14 -11.14 50.35
CA THR A 614 -9.22 -11.50 51.80
C THR A 614 -7.85 -11.55 52.47
N GLU A 615 -6.77 -11.77 51.75
CA GLU A 615 -5.41 -11.78 52.29
C GLU A 615 -4.84 -10.37 52.56
N GLU A 616 -5.37 -9.30 51.95
CA GLU A 616 -4.98 -7.92 52.26
C GLU A 616 -5.61 -7.35 53.57
N SER A 617 -6.44 -8.13 54.25
CA SER A 617 -7.15 -7.70 55.50
C SER A 617 -6.62 -8.37 56.77
N ALA A 618 -5.50 -9.06 56.72
CA ALA A 618 -4.92 -9.78 57.85
C ALA A 618 -3.60 -9.16 58.35
#